data_a06a89e87ca2b80770ffdbcd47809fb3
#
_entry.id   a06a89e87ca2b80770ffdbcd47809fb3
#
_cell.length_a   1.000
_cell.length_b   1.000
_cell.length_c   1.000
_cell.angle_alpha   90.00
_cell.angle_beta   90.00
_cell.angle_gamma   90.00
#
_symmetry.space_group_name_H-M   'P 1'
#
loop_
_entity.id
_entity.type
_entity.pdbx_description
1 polymer ?
#
loop_
_entity_poly.entity_id
_entity_poly.type
_entity_poly.pdbx_seq_one_letter_code
_entity_poly.pdbx_strand_id
1 'polypeptide(L)'
;MLATLGTAFLAGNVAATPQAAAPAQPANPLQAQVGQLGVRKCANLFSALGQTVALGSDYSGQVQTEKAAPDAHGVVGVLGMTYKTAAYNSQAAGVVVATPVGTKCEGQLVRVAPFQRACKDVLALLPAGSTAAGALSGVPLYNLGGNQGQAMLVASGNACVVVTIARGADIG
;
A
#
# COMPACT_ATOMS: atom_id res chain seq x y z
N MET A 1 9.08 -35.55 70.82
CA MET A 1 9.02 -34.08 70.68
C MET A 1 9.29 -33.71 69.24
N LEU A 2 8.26 -33.50 68.44
CA LEU A 2 8.37 -33.07 67.03
C LEU A 2 8.16 -31.56 67.01
N ALA A 3 9.10 -30.83 66.44
CA ALA A 3 9.02 -29.39 66.19
C ALA A 3 8.63 -29.17 64.73
N THR A 4 7.46 -28.59 64.45
CA THR A 4 6.96 -28.20 63.14
C THR A 4 7.45 -26.78 62.83
N LEU A 5 8.26 -26.64 61.77
CA LEU A 5 8.63 -25.32 61.17
C LEU A 5 7.54 -24.90 60.20
N GLY A 6 6.84 -23.83 60.51
CA GLY A 6 5.93 -23.18 59.58
C GLY A 6 6.67 -22.24 58.59
N THR A 7 6.54 -22.47 57.31
CA THR A 7 7.01 -21.59 56.24
C THR A 7 5.93 -20.56 55.90
N ALA A 8 6.20 -19.30 56.18
CA ALA A 8 5.34 -18.18 55.75
C ALA A 8 5.64 -17.82 54.29
N PHE A 9 4.66 -17.98 53.40
CA PHE A 9 4.70 -17.48 52.03
C PHE A 9 4.34 -15.99 52.02
N LEU A 10 5.31 -15.15 51.70
CA LEU A 10 5.10 -13.73 51.36
C LEU A 10 4.56 -13.64 49.93
N ALA A 11 3.28 -13.32 49.77
CA ALA A 11 2.68 -12.99 48.48
C ALA A 11 3.17 -11.60 48.06
N GLY A 12 4.13 -11.54 47.15
CA GLY A 12 4.57 -10.31 46.51
C GLY A 12 3.52 -9.83 45.50
N ASN A 13 2.88 -8.69 45.75
CA ASN A 13 2.05 -8.00 44.78
C ASN A 13 2.95 -7.46 43.66
N VAL A 14 2.94 -8.10 42.47
CA VAL A 14 3.54 -7.55 41.27
C VAL A 14 2.61 -6.47 40.73
N ALA A 15 2.94 -5.21 40.96
CA ALA A 15 2.25 -4.09 40.34
C ALA A 15 2.47 -4.16 38.80
N ALA A 16 1.38 -4.35 38.06
CA ALA A 16 1.41 -4.27 36.59
C ALA A 16 1.77 -2.85 36.19
N THR A 17 2.95 -2.68 35.56
CA THR A 17 3.34 -1.43 34.92
C THR A 17 2.38 -1.13 33.77
N PRO A 18 1.80 0.09 33.68
CA PRO A 18 0.97 0.45 32.54
C PRO A 18 1.82 0.38 31.25
N GLN A 19 1.43 -0.51 30.36
CA GLN A 19 2.05 -0.64 29.04
C GLN A 19 1.73 0.64 28.26
N ALA A 20 2.77 1.40 27.91
CA ALA A 20 2.61 2.59 27.08
C ALA A 20 1.88 2.21 25.80
N ALA A 21 0.76 2.89 25.50
CA ALA A 21 0.03 2.71 24.25
C ALA A 21 0.98 2.97 23.07
N ALA A 22 1.03 2.02 22.13
CA ALA A 22 1.78 2.21 20.89
C ALA A 22 1.33 3.51 20.21
N PRO A 23 2.25 4.31 19.61
CA PRO A 23 1.87 5.54 18.93
C PRO A 23 0.82 5.22 17.87
N ALA A 24 -0.30 5.97 17.91
CA ALA A 24 -1.38 5.81 16.94
C ALA A 24 -0.78 5.98 15.52
N GLN A 25 -0.95 4.98 14.67
CA GLN A 25 -0.58 5.11 13.27
C GLN A 25 -1.31 6.32 12.65
N PRO A 26 -0.64 7.13 11.80
CA PRO A 26 -1.30 8.23 11.15
C PRO A 26 -2.55 7.73 10.43
N ALA A 27 -3.68 8.43 10.65
CA ALA A 27 -4.97 8.04 10.09
C ALA A 27 -4.84 7.90 8.56
N ASN A 28 -5.20 6.72 8.03
CA ASN A 28 -5.25 6.49 6.59
C ASN A 28 -6.47 7.23 6.01
N PRO A 29 -6.30 8.33 5.26
CA PRO A 29 -7.42 9.11 4.75
C PRO A 29 -8.31 8.32 3.79
N LEU A 30 -7.77 7.35 3.07
CA LEU A 30 -8.55 6.47 2.19
C LEU A 30 -9.45 5.53 3.01
N GLN A 31 -8.95 5.01 4.12
CA GLN A 31 -9.75 4.15 5.01
C GLN A 31 -10.93 4.92 5.61
N ALA A 32 -10.73 6.17 6.00
CA ALA A 32 -11.81 7.02 6.49
C ALA A 32 -12.88 7.24 5.41
N GLN A 33 -12.49 7.56 4.18
CA GLN A 33 -13.41 7.76 3.06
C GLN A 33 -14.19 6.50 2.70
N VAL A 34 -13.52 5.34 2.65
CA VAL A 34 -14.16 4.03 2.40
C VAL A 34 -15.23 3.74 3.46
N GLY A 35 -14.93 3.99 4.74
CA GLY A 35 -15.88 3.83 5.83
C GLY A 35 -17.10 4.74 5.70
N GLN A 36 -16.90 6.02 5.31
CA GLN A 36 -17.98 6.99 5.08
C GLN A 36 -18.91 6.58 3.91
N LEU A 37 -18.35 5.90 2.91
CA LEU A 37 -19.12 5.37 1.77
C LEU A 37 -19.83 4.04 2.08
N GLY A 38 -19.66 3.49 3.29
CA GLY A 38 -20.30 2.24 3.71
C GLY A 38 -19.66 0.97 3.16
N VAL A 39 -18.50 1.06 2.50
CA VAL A 39 -17.74 -0.11 2.05
C VAL A 39 -17.11 -0.79 3.26
N ARG A 40 -17.36 -2.07 3.44
CA ARG A 40 -16.85 -2.91 4.54
C ARG A 40 -16.04 -4.09 4.01
N LYS A 41 -16.59 -4.80 3.03
CA LYS A 41 -16.07 -6.07 2.54
C LYS A 41 -14.63 -5.95 2.01
N CYS A 42 -14.34 -4.97 1.16
CA CYS A 42 -13.01 -4.80 0.54
C CYS A 42 -12.22 -3.61 1.13
N ALA A 43 -12.68 -3.00 2.21
CA ALA A 43 -12.08 -1.81 2.80
C ALA A 43 -10.61 -2.01 3.22
N ASN A 44 -10.28 -3.17 3.79
CA ASN A 44 -8.92 -3.47 4.25
C ASN A 44 -7.95 -3.62 3.08
N LEU A 45 -8.31 -4.41 2.06
CA LEU A 45 -7.49 -4.59 0.86
C LEU A 45 -7.30 -3.26 0.13
N PHE A 46 -8.38 -2.51 -0.08
CA PHE A 46 -8.33 -1.19 -0.70
C PHE A 46 -7.38 -0.23 0.04
N SER A 47 -7.51 -0.17 1.36
CA SER A 47 -6.68 0.69 2.21
C SER A 47 -5.20 0.28 2.19
N ALA A 48 -4.90 -1.01 2.19
CA ALA A 48 -3.54 -1.53 2.08
C ALA A 48 -2.90 -1.21 0.73
N LEU A 49 -3.63 -1.38 -0.38
CA LEU A 49 -3.17 -1.00 -1.72
C LEU A 49 -2.96 0.52 -1.83
N GLY A 50 -3.86 1.31 -1.23
CA GLY A 50 -3.74 2.76 -1.18
C GLY A 50 -2.48 3.23 -0.43
N GLN A 51 -2.18 2.62 0.71
CA GLN A 51 -0.93 2.88 1.44
C GLN A 51 0.31 2.49 0.63
N THR A 52 0.24 1.35 -0.06
CA THR A 52 1.34 0.86 -0.90
C THR A 52 1.63 1.81 -2.06
N VAL A 53 0.61 2.27 -2.78
CA VAL A 53 0.80 3.18 -3.93
C VAL A 53 1.31 4.55 -3.51
N ALA A 54 0.91 5.03 -2.32
CA ALA A 54 1.27 6.34 -1.78
C ALA A 54 2.53 6.33 -0.89
N LEU A 55 3.17 5.18 -0.72
CA LEU A 55 4.30 5.03 0.19
C LEU A 55 5.40 6.08 -0.06
N GLY A 56 5.79 6.80 0.99
CA GLY A 56 6.85 7.80 0.96
C GLY A 56 6.44 9.15 0.34
N SER A 57 5.14 9.40 0.12
CA SER A 57 4.63 10.67 -0.42
C SER A 57 3.67 11.36 0.54
N ASP A 58 3.57 12.69 0.39
CA ASP A 58 2.38 13.41 0.80
C ASP A 58 1.30 13.15 -0.25
N TYR A 59 0.08 12.77 0.15
CA TYR A 59 -0.97 12.43 -0.81
C TYR A 59 -2.35 12.87 -0.36
N SER A 60 -3.23 13.05 -1.35
CA SER A 60 -4.67 13.14 -1.18
C SER A 60 -5.37 12.31 -2.25
N GLY A 61 -6.62 11.92 -2.00
CA GLY A 61 -7.36 11.10 -2.96
C GLY A 61 -8.87 11.27 -2.83
N GLN A 62 -9.56 10.77 -3.84
CA GLN A 62 -11.02 10.63 -3.87
C GLN A 62 -11.38 9.17 -4.04
N VAL A 63 -12.37 8.71 -3.29
CA VAL A 63 -12.88 7.33 -3.34
C VAL A 63 -14.30 7.33 -3.89
N GLN A 64 -14.60 6.36 -4.74
CA GLN A 64 -15.91 6.18 -5.38
C GLN A 64 -16.32 4.71 -5.30
N THR A 65 -17.62 4.49 -5.10
CA THR A 65 -18.29 3.18 -5.19
C THR A 65 -19.75 3.37 -5.52
N GLU A 66 -20.46 2.29 -5.86
CA GLU A 66 -21.89 2.31 -6.00
C GLU A 66 -22.59 2.48 -4.63
N LYS A 67 -23.30 3.59 -4.46
CA LYS A 67 -23.88 3.98 -3.16
C LYS A 67 -25.00 3.06 -2.68
N ALA A 68 -25.77 2.49 -3.61
CA ALA A 68 -26.93 1.65 -3.25
C ALA A 68 -26.51 0.29 -2.67
N ALA A 69 -25.34 -0.24 -3.09
CA ALA A 69 -24.85 -1.54 -2.65
C ALA A 69 -23.31 -1.55 -2.61
N PRO A 70 -22.67 -0.76 -1.72
CA PRO A 70 -21.21 -0.54 -1.74
C PRO A 70 -20.38 -1.82 -1.56
N ASP A 71 -20.91 -2.82 -0.84
CA ASP A 71 -20.21 -4.11 -0.63
C ASP A 71 -20.45 -5.13 -1.75
N ALA A 72 -21.34 -4.84 -2.71
CA ALA A 72 -21.56 -5.68 -3.88
C ALA A 72 -20.75 -5.23 -5.11
N HIS A 73 -20.20 -4.04 -5.08
CA HIS A 73 -19.47 -3.42 -6.19
C HIS A 73 -18.02 -3.12 -5.85
N GLY A 74 -17.23 -2.82 -6.87
CA GLY A 74 -15.85 -2.39 -6.70
C GLY A 74 -15.77 -0.99 -6.10
N VAL A 75 -14.71 -0.76 -5.31
CA VAL A 75 -14.30 0.54 -4.82
C VAL A 75 -13.09 1.02 -5.60
N VAL A 76 -13.10 2.27 -6.04
CA VAL A 76 -12.04 2.90 -6.83
C VAL A 76 -11.55 4.14 -6.11
N GLY A 77 -10.23 4.29 -5.99
CA GLY A 77 -9.58 5.49 -5.48
C GLY A 77 -8.64 6.09 -6.53
N VAL A 78 -8.68 7.41 -6.68
CA VAL A 78 -7.69 8.17 -7.44
C VAL A 78 -6.88 9.02 -6.48
N LEU A 79 -5.56 9.03 -6.63
CA LEU A 79 -4.63 9.70 -5.72
C LEU A 79 -3.71 10.66 -6.48
N GLY A 80 -3.55 11.86 -5.94
CA GLY A 80 -2.44 12.76 -6.26
C GLY A 80 -1.37 12.63 -5.17
N MET A 81 -0.12 12.48 -5.57
CA MET A 81 1.03 12.26 -4.69
C MET A 81 2.12 13.28 -4.96
N THR A 82 2.81 13.74 -3.90
CA THR A 82 3.98 14.60 -4.00
C THR A 82 5.12 13.97 -3.20
N TYR A 83 6.20 13.68 -3.87
CA TYR A 83 7.43 13.17 -3.27
C TYR A 83 8.42 14.31 -3.06
N LYS A 84 9.10 14.32 -1.91
CA LYS A 84 10.11 15.32 -1.51
C LYS A 84 11.36 14.62 -0.99
N THR A 85 11.87 13.65 -1.75
CA THR A 85 13.08 12.91 -1.37
C THR A 85 14.26 13.30 -2.26
N ALA A 86 15.49 13.06 -1.80
CA ALA A 86 16.68 13.30 -2.62
C ALA A 86 16.71 12.44 -3.90
N ALA A 87 16.15 11.25 -3.85
CA ALA A 87 16.12 10.33 -4.99
C ALA A 87 14.98 10.66 -5.98
N TYR A 88 13.86 11.19 -5.47
CA TYR A 88 12.70 11.52 -6.29
C TYR A 88 11.95 12.72 -5.69
N ASN A 89 11.98 13.85 -6.41
CA ASN A 89 11.26 15.08 -6.04
C ASN A 89 10.35 15.47 -7.21
N SER A 90 9.11 15.01 -7.18
CA SER A 90 8.13 15.22 -8.25
C SER A 90 6.74 14.82 -7.80
N GLN A 91 5.75 15.11 -8.64
CA GLN A 91 4.38 14.64 -8.49
C GLN A 91 4.19 13.28 -9.18
N ALA A 92 3.26 12.50 -8.67
CA ALA A 92 2.82 11.24 -9.25
C ALA A 92 1.31 11.10 -9.10
N ALA A 93 0.72 10.21 -9.87
CA ALA A 93 -0.69 9.85 -9.76
C ALA A 93 -0.84 8.36 -9.44
N GLY A 94 -1.91 8.00 -8.75
CA GLY A 94 -2.23 6.62 -8.45
C GLY A 94 -3.70 6.30 -8.67
N VAL A 95 -3.96 5.04 -9.01
CA VAL A 95 -5.30 4.46 -9.01
C VAL A 95 -5.26 3.18 -8.20
N VAL A 96 -6.25 2.99 -7.36
CA VAL A 96 -6.44 1.78 -6.56
C VAL A 96 -7.83 1.26 -6.81
N VAL A 97 -7.94 -0.03 -7.03
CA VAL A 97 -9.24 -0.72 -7.19
C VAL A 97 -9.26 -1.94 -6.28
N ALA A 98 -10.36 -2.15 -5.58
CA ALA A 98 -10.64 -3.42 -4.92
C ALA A 98 -12.09 -3.84 -5.22
N THR A 99 -12.27 -5.12 -5.54
CA THR A 99 -13.55 -5.66 -6.01
C THR A 99 -13.88 -6.96 -5.26
N PRO A 100 -15.12 -7.15 -4.80
CA PRO A 100 -15.54 -8.39 -4.21
C PRO A 100 -15.60 -9.52 -5.26
N VAL A 101 -15.00 -10.67 -4.91
CA VAL A 101 -15.00 -11.89 -5.73
C VAL A 101 -15.44 -13.05 -4.83
N GLY A 102 -16.67 -13.48 -4.95
CA GLY A 102 -17.25 -14.44 -4.01
C GLY A 102 -17.21 -13.92 -2.57
N THR A 103 -16.56 -14.65 -1.67
CA THR A 103 -16.36 -14.27 -0.27
C THR A 103 -15.11 -13.43 -0.01
N LYS A 104 -14.21 -13.30 -1.01
CA LYS A 104 -12.91 -12.62 -0.93
C LYS A 104 -12.93 -11.30 -1.67
N CYS A 105 -11.80 -10.59 -1.64
CA CYS A 105 -11.58 -9.40 -2.45
C CYS A 105 -10.31 -9.55 -3.28
N GLU A 106 -10.36 -9.06 -4.51
CA GLU A 106 -9.20 -8.86 -5.37
C GLU A 106 -9.02 -7.37 -5.65
N GLY A 107 -7.78 -6.95 -5.86
CA GLY A 107 -7.51 -5.56 -6.13
C GLY A 107 -6.22 -5.35 -6.91
N GLN A 108 -6.05 -4.12 -7.35
CA GLN A 108 -4.84 -3.70 -8.03
C GLN A 108 -4.56 -2.23 -7.77
N LEU A 109 -3.32 -1.87 -7.89
CA LEU A 109 -2.85 -0.50 -7.91
C LEU A 109 -2.13 -0.21 -9.23
N VAL A 110 -2.26 1.04 -9.66
CA VAL A 110 -1.46 1.61 -10.75
C VAL A 110 -0.83 2.88 -10.22
N ARG A 111 0.48 3.08 -10.42
CA ARG A 111 1.16 4.33 -10.14
C ARG A 111 1.82 4.85 -11.40
N VAL A 112 1.64 6.13 -11.67
CA VAL A 112 2.26 6.85 -12.78
C VAL A 112 3.20 7.89 -12.20
N ALA A 113 4.50 7.73 -12.46
CA ALA A 113 5.56 8.57 -11.90
C ALA A 113 6.48 9.09 -13.02
N PRO A 114 6.47 10.41 -13.30
CA PRO A 114 7.36 11.02 -14.28
C PRO A 114 8.76 11.27 -13.69
N PHE A 115 9.80 10.97 -14.45
CA PHE A 115 11.21 11.22 -14.12
C PHE A 115 11.82 12.15 -15.15
N GLN A 116 12.49 13.23 -14.71
CA GLN A 116 13.21 14.18 -15.56
C GLN A 116 14.59 13.63 -15.98
N ARG A 117 14.60 12.39 -16.49
CA ARG A 117 15.78 11.69 -17.00
C ARG A 117 15.37 10.61 -18.00
N ALA A 118 16.27 10.20 -18.87
CA ALA A 118 15.98 9.17 -19.88
C ALA A 118 15.63 7.82 -19.21
N CYS A 119 14.77 7.01 -19.86
CA CYS A 119 14.33 5.73 -19.32
C CYS A 119 15.49 4.76 -19.05
N LYS A 120 16.59 4.80 -19.82
CA LYS A 120 17.80 4.00 -19.56
C LYS A 120 18.41 4.29 -18.18
N ASP A 121 18.31 5.55 -17.70
CA ASP A 121 18.87 5.96 -16.43
C ASP A 121 17.90 5.66 -15.26
N VAL A 122 16.60 5.50 -15.57
CA VAL A 122 15.58 5.09 -14.62
C VAL A 122 15.64 3.59 -14.31
N LEU A 123 16.18 2.77 -15.21
CA LEU A 123 16.37 1.32 -14.97
C LEU A 123 17.12 1.02 -13.67
N ALA A 124 18.15 1.82 -13.36
CA ALA A 124 18.94 1.66 -12.13
C ALA A 124 18.15 1.96 -10.84
N LEU A 125 16.96 2.59 -10.96
CA LEU A 125 16.09 2.92 -9.84
C LEU A 125 15.00 1.86 -9.60
N LEU A 126 14.86 0.87 -10.50
CA LEU A 126 13.94 -0.24 -10.28
C LEU A 126 14.41 -1.09 -9.09
N PRO A 127 13.49 -1.74 -8.37
CA PRO A 127 13.83 -2.63 -7.26
C PRO A 127 14.89 -3.67 -7.65
N ALA A 128 15.79 -3.97 -6.72
CA ALA A 128 16.80 -5.01 -6.94
C ALA A 128 16.13 -6.35 -7.33
N GLY A 129 16.70 -7.05 -8.33
CA GLY A 129 16.14 -8.29 -8.87
C GLY A 129 15.05 -8.07 -9.93
N SER A 130 14.80 -6.82 -10.38
CA SER A 130 13.91 -6.57 -11.52
C SER A 130 14.52 -7.14 -12.81
N THR A 131 13.66 -7.73 -13.66
CA THR A 131 14.07 -8.37 -14.92
C THR A 131 13.22 -7.89 -16.10
N ALA A 132 13.81 -7.80 -17.29
CA ALA A 132 13.06 -7.50 -18.50
C ALA A 132 12.04 -8.61 -18.80
N ALA A 133 10.79 -8.22 -19.08
CA ALA A 133 9.70 -9.12 -19.42
C ALA A 133 9.27 -8.99 -20.91
N GLY A 134 9.95 -8.13 -21.67
CA GLY A 134 9.67 -7.89 -23.09
C GLY A 134 9.26 -6.45 -23.36
N ALA A 135 8.42 -6.26 -24.37
CA ALA A 135 7.85 -4.96 -24.72
C ALA A 135 6.42 -5.11 -25.25
N LEU A 136 5.59 -4.12 -24.98
CA LEU A 136 4.23 -4.02 -25.50
C LEU A 136 4.16 -2.84 -26.46
N SER A 137 3.97 -3.11 -27.76
CA SER A 137 4.01 -2.07 -28.80
C SER A 137 5.25 -1.16 -28.72
N GLY A 138 6.42 -1.75 -28.39
CA GLY A 138 7.66 -1.00 -28.25
C GLY A 138 7.89 -0.35 -26.87
N VAL A 139 6.93 -0.37 -25.96
CA VAL A 139 7.08 0.09 -24.58
C VAL A 139 7.72 -1.02 -23.74
N PRO A 140 8.94 -0.83 -23.18
CA PRO A 140 9.60 -1.85 -22.37
C PRO A 140 8.81 -2.21 -21.12
N LEU A 141 8.71 -3.50 -20.83
CA LEU A 141 8.05 -4.08 -19.66
C LEU A 141 9.06 -4.81 -18.78
N TYR A 142 8.96 -4.64 -17.50
CA TYR A 142 9.80 -5.26 -16.47
C TYR A 142 8.96 -5.95 -15.40
N ASN A 143 9.37 -7.13 -14.97
CA ASN A 143 8.92 -7.69 -13.70
C ASN A 143 9.75 -7.05 -12.58
N LEU A 144 9.09 -6.49 -11.58
CA LEU A 144 9.75 -5.84 -10.47
C LEU A 144 10.26 -6.87 -9.44
N GLY A 145 11.45 -6.64 -8.90
CA GLY A 145 12.01 -7.47 -7.86
C GLY A 145 11.14 -7.48 -6.59
N GLY A 146 11.25 -8.55 -5.78
CA GLY A 146 10.47 -8.69 -4.55
C GLY A 146 8.96 -8.85 -4.75
N ASN A 147 8.52 -9.38 -5.90
CA ASN A 147 7.10 -9.56 -6.26
C ASN A 147 6.27 -8.26 -6.22
N GLN A 148 6.90 -7.12 -6.51
CA GLN A 148 6.26 -5.80 -6.47
C GLN A 148 5.41 -5.51 -7.72
N GLY A 149 5.16 -6.51 -8.56
CA GLY A 149 4.36 -6.40 -9.79
C GLY A 149 5.21 -6.10 -11.02
N GLN A 150 4.71 -5.26 -11.89
CA GLN A 150 5.34 -4.93 -13.18
C GLN A 150 5.48 -3.41 -13.35
N ALA A 151 6.44 -3.00 -14.18
CA ALA A 151 6.59 -1.61 -14.60
C ALA A 151 6.77 -1.51 -16.13
N MET A 152 6.12 -0.51 -16.72
CA MET A 152 6.37 -0.06 -18.08
C MET A 152 7.15 1.26 -18.02
N LEU A 153 8.13 1.42 -18.92
CA LEU A 153 8.93 2.63 -19.04
C LEU A 153 8.58 3.34 -20.36
N VAL A 154 7.80 4.40 -20.26
CA VAL A 154 7.33 5.17 -21.42
C VAL A 154 8.26 6.36 -21.63
N ALA A 155 9.00 6.37 -22.73
CA ALA A 155 9.87 7.48 -23.08
C ALA A 155 9.04 8.70 -23.54
N SER A 156 9.38 9.88 -23.05
CA SER A 156 8.77 11.15 -23.42
C SER A 156 9.86 12.22 -23.59
N GLY A 157 10.40 12.31 -24.81
CA GLY A 157 11.58 13.15 -25.06
C GLY A 157 12.78 12.71 -24.19
N ASN A 158 13.31 13.63 -23.39
CA ASN A 158 14.41 13.35 -22.46
C ASN A 158 13.91 12.88 -21.06
N ALA A 159 12.60 12.70 -20.89
CA ALA A 159 11.97 12.24 -19.68
C ALA A 159 11.53 10.77 -19.79
N CYS A 160 11.22 10.15 -18.66
CA CYS A 160 10.65 8.81 -18.59
C CYS A 160 9.43 8.82 -17.69
N VAL A 161 8.34 8.21 -18.10
CA VAL A 161 7.19 7.94 -17.27
C VAL A 161 7.20 6.46 -16.89
N VAL A 162 7.27 6.19 -15.59
CA VAL A 162 7.16 4.82 -15.06
C VAL A 162 5.72 4.55 -14.68
N VAL A 163 5.13 3.54 -15.30
CA VAL A 163 3.79 3.02 -14.94
C VAL A 163 3.97 1.71 -14.22
N THR A 164 3.76 1.72 -12.91
CA THR A 164 3.84 0.51 -12.07
C THR A 164 2.46 -0.07 -11.85
N ILE A 165 2.33 -1.39 -11.97
CA ILE A 165 1.09 -2.13 -11.77
C ILE A 165 1.38 -3.27 -10.79
N ALA A 166 0.61 -3.35 -9.71
CA ALA A 166 0.67 -4.48 -8.77
C ALA A 166 -0.73 -4.97 -8.42
N ARG A 167 -0.82 -6.24 -8.06
CA ARG A 167 -2.06 -6.90 -7.62
C ARG A 167 -1.99 -7.20 -6.14
N GLY A 168 -3.14 -7.25 -5.50
CA GLY A 168 -3.34 -7.75 -4.16
C GLY A 168 -4.63 -8.56 -4.08
N ALA A 169 -4.67 -9.49 -3.14
CA ALA A 169 -5.85 -10.26 -2.83
C ALA A 169 -5.91 -10.52 -1.33
N ASP A 170 -7.11 -10.67 -0.80
CA ASP A 170 -7.26 -11.17 0.57
C ASP A 170 -6.85 -12.64 0.59
N ILE A 171 -5.87 -12.94 1.43
CA ILE A 171 -5.37 -14.32 1.60
C ILE A 171 -6.22 -15.15 2.58
N GLY A 172 -7.34 -14.58 3.08
CA GLY A 172 -8.33 -15.27 3.91
C GLY A 172 -7.84 -15.58 5.32
#